data_2d0fc180ba2bf6254484c45bf75dc4c8
#
_entry.id   2d0fc180ba2bf6254484c45bf75dc4c8
#
_cell.length_a   1.000
_cell.length_b   1.000
_cell.length_c   1.000
_cell.angle_alpha   90.00
_cell.angle_beta   90.00
_cell.angle_gamma   90.00
#
_symmetry.space_group_name_H-M   'P 1'
#
loop_
_entity.id
_entity.type
_entity.pdbx_description
1 polymer ?
#
loop_
_entity_poly.entity_id
_entity_poly.type
_entity_poly.pdbx_seq_one_letter_code
_entity_poly.pdbx_strand_id
1 'polypeptide(L)'
;MKLDFAFFFNSILLGVGLAMDAFSVSVAGGLRQPDIPRRQIIGRSSVFGFFQFAMPMVGWVCVHTIVEKFRAFEKFIPWIALILLGYIGGKMLVEGMRKKKDGGDEEELWPPGVGFWVLMMQGVATSIDALSVGFTIADYTLFAAVLCSVLVAVTTFVICVGGFVIGRTVGDRLSGRAEVLGGVILIFIGLEIFIKGVF
;
A
#
# COMPACT_ATOMS: atom_id res chain seq x y z
N MET A 1 12.98 -16.26 22.19
CA MET A 1 11.52 -16.16 21.99
C MET A 1 11.04 -17.48 21.42
N LYS A 2 9.97 -18.06 21.97
CA LYS A 2 9.41 -19.34 21.46
C LYS A 2 8.52 -19.02 20.26
N LEU A 3 8.66 -19.79 19.17
CA LEU A 3 7.81 -19.70 17.98
C LEU A 3 6.49 -20.45 18.28
N ASP A 4 5.70 -19.88 19.17
CA ASP A 4 4.44 -20.47 19.61
C ASP A 4 3.29 -20.06 18.68
N PHE A 5 2.15 -20.74 18.76
CA PHE A 5 0.92 -20.41 18.01
C PHE A 5 0.58 -18.90 18.10
N ALA A 6 0.79 -18.29 19.27
CA ALA A 6 0.56 -16.87 19.49
C ALA A 6 1.45 -16.00 18.60
N PHE A 7 2.71 -16.37 18.32
CA PHE A 7 3.58 -15.66 17.42
C PHE A 7 3.02 -15.62 15.98
N PHE A 8 2.59 -16.76 15.46
CA PHE A 8 2.01 -16.85 14.11
C PHE A 8 0.71 -16.07 14.02
N PHE A 9 -0.19 -16.23 15.00
CA PHE A 9 -1.45 -15.53 15.05
C PHE A 9 -1.25 -14.00 15.09
N ASN A 10 -0.39 -13.52 15.99
CA ASN A 10 -0.09 -12.10 16.11
C ASN A 10 0.58 -11.55 14.84
N SER A 11 1.49 -12.28 14.21
CA SER A 11 2.14 -11.86 12.96
C SER A 11 1.15 -11.76 11.81
N ILE A 12 0.20 -12.69 11.70
CA ILE A 12 -0.87 -12.64 10.68
C ILE A 12 -1.82 -11.48 10.98
N LEU A 13 -2.24 -11.31 12.23
CA LEU A 13 -3.12 -10.22 12.65
C LEU A 13 -2.48 -8.85 12.37
N LEU A 14 -1.19 -8.73 12.67
CA LEU A 14 -0.39 -7.56 12.32
C LEU A 14 -0.37 -7.33 10.81
N GLY A 15 -0.15 -8.39 10.02
CA GLY A 15 -0.19 -8.33 8.56
C GLY A 15 -1.55 -7.89 8.01
N VAL A 16 -2.66 -8.32 8.62
CA VAL A 16 -4.01 -7.86 8.26
C VAL A 16 -4.16 -6.37 8.54
N GLY A 17 -3.72 -5.89 9.71
CA GLY A 17 -3.77 -4.46 10.07
C GLY A 17 -3.01 -3.60 9.08
N LEU A 18 -1.75 -3.96 8.81
CA LEU A 18 -0.85 -3.25 7.91
C LEU A 18 -1.27 -3.32 6.43
N ALA A 19 -2.00 -4.37 6.05
CA ALA A 19 -2.46 -4.54 4.67
C ALA A 19 -3.63 -3.64 4.28
N MET A 20 -4.29 -2.94 5.23
CA MET A 20 -5.52 -2.18 4.95
C MET A 20 -5.30 -1.04 3.97
N ASP A 21 -4.18 -0.32 4.07
CA ASP A 21 -3.85 0.76 3.16
C ASP A 21 -3.57 0.22 1.74
N ALA A 22 -2.76 -0.84 1.65
CA ALA A 22 -2.47 -1.51 0.39
C ALA A 22 -3.72 -2.17 -0.23
N PHE A 23 -4.64 -2.71 0.58
CA PHE A 23 -5.94 -3.21 0.16
C PHE A 23 -6.77 -2.11 -0.50
N SER A 24 -6.88 -0.96 0.15
CA SER A 24 -7.68 0.17 -0.36
C SER A 24 -7.12 0.70 -1.69
N VAL A 25 -5.79 0.81 -1.80
CA VAL A 25 -5.11 1.15 -3.07
C VAL A 25 -5.36 0.08 -4.14
N SER A 26 -5.36 -1.20 -3.76
CA SER A 26 -5.64 -2.31 -4.68
C SER A 26 -7.09 -2.29 -5.17
N VAL A 27 -8.05 -1.98 -4.30
CA VAL A 27 -9.45 -1.79 -4.69
C VAL A 27 -9.58 -0.62 -5.67
N ALA A 28 -8.95 0.53 -5.37
CA ALA A 28 -8.95 1.69 -6.25
C ALA A 28 -8.32 1.37 -7.63
N GLY A 29 -7.22 0.62 -7.65
CA GLY A 29 -6.58 0.14 -8.87
C GLY A 29 -7.44 -0.81 -9.69
N GLY A 30 -8.17 -1.71 -9.03
CA GLY A 30 -9.12 -2.63 -9.66
C GLY A 30 -10.36 -1.91 -10.21
N LEU A 31 -10.89 -0.93 -9.47
CA LEU A 31 -12.00 -0.06 -9.93
C LEU A 31 -11.64 0.68 -11.21
N ARG A 32 -10.41 1.16 -11.30
CA ARG A 32 -9.93 1.94 -12.43
C ARG A 32 -9.68 1.09 -13.69
N GLN A 33 -9.22 -0.14 -13.52
CA GLN A 33 -8.91 -1.06 -14.62
C GLN A 33 -9.70 -2.37 -14.46
N PRO A 34 -10.99 -2.41 -14.85
CA PRO A 34 -11.78 -3.62 -14.76
C PRO A 34 -11.22 -4.78 -15.57
N ASP A 35 -10.59 -4.50 -16.71
CA ASP A 35 -10.00 -5.49 -17.61
C ASP A 35 -8.56 -5.90 -17.25
N ILE A 36 -8.08 -5.50 -16.05
CA ILE A 36 -6.71 -5.82 -15.60
C ILE A 36 -6.45 -7.33 -15.67
N PRO A 37 -5.41 -7.79 -16.41
CA PRO A 37 -5.10 -9.21 -16.51
C PRO A 37 -4.57 -9.77 -15.18
N ARG A 38 -4.89 -11.03 -14.88
CA ARG A 38 -4.46 -11.70 -13.64
C ARG A 38 -2.96 -11.59 -13.37
N ARG A 39 -2.14 -11.65 -14.41
CA ARG A 39 -0.68 -11.50 -14.29
C ARG A 39 -0.28 -10.15 -13.71
N GLN A 40 -0.98 -9.08 -14.07
CA GLN A 40 -0.71 -7.75 -13.52
C GLN A 40 -1.22 -7.61 -12.08
N ILE A 41 -2.35 -8.23 -11.74
CA ILE A 41 -2.83 -8.29 -10.35
C ILE A 41 -1.78 -8.94 -9.47
N ILE A 42 -1.28 -10.12 -9.86
CA ILE A 42 -0.22 -10.82 -9.12
C ILE A 42 1.04 -9.96 -9.02
N GLY A 43 1.50 -9.37 -10.13
CA GLY A 43 2.70 -8.53 -10.13
C GLY A 43 2.57 -7.31 -9.21
N ARG A 44 1.46 -6.59 -9.25
CA ARG A 44 1.22 -5.42 -8.39
C ARG A 44 1.09 -5.80 -6.92
N SER A 45 0.34 -6.87 -6.62
CA SER A 45 0.22 -7.38 -5.25
C SER A 45 1.56 -7.88 -4.69
N SER A 46 2.43 -8.44 -5.55
CA SER A 46 3.79 -8.84 -5.14
C SER A 46 4.65 -7.63 -4.76
N VAL A 47 4.49 -6.49 -5.43
CA VAL A 47 5.18 -5.25 -5.05
C VAL A 47 4.75 -4.79 -3.68
N PHE A 48 3.44 -4.74 -3.39
CA PHE A 48 2.94 -4.39 -2.06
C PHE A 48 3.46 -5.37 -0.99
N GLY A 49 3.40 -6.68 -1.25
CA GLY A 49 3.96 -7.70 -0.36
C GLY A 49 5.46 -7.51 -0.12
N PHE A 50 6.23 -7.19 -1.17
CA PHE A 50 7.66 -6.93 -1.05
C PHE A 50 7.95 -5.73 -0.13
N PHE A 51 7.25 -4.61 -0.29
CA PHE A 51 7.44 -3.46 0.59
C PHE A 51 7.00 -3.75 2.02
N GLN A 52 5.95 -4.54 2.21
CA GLN A 52 5.48 -4.98 3.53
C GLN A 52 6.43 -5.99 4.20
N PHE A 53 7.31 -6.63 3.44
CA PHE A 53 8.45 -7.37 3.97
C PHE A 53 9.63 -6.46 4.29
N ALA A 54 9.99 -5.61 3.33
CA ALA A 54 11.21 -4.81 3.38
C ALA A 54 11.16 -3.74 4.49
N MET A 55 10.02 -3.06 4.66
CA MET A 55 9.91 -1.96 5.63
C MET A 55 10.07 -2.39 7.09
N PRO A 56 9.42 -3.46 7.61
CA PRO A 56 9.71 -3.94 8.95
C PRO A 56 11.16 -4.37 9.13
N MET A 57 11.77 -4.98 8.10
CA MET A 57 13.19 -5.37 8.16
C MET A 57 14.11 -4.17 8.20
N VAL A 58 13.83 -3.12 7.41
CA VAL A 58 14.57 -1.85 7.48
C VAL A 58 14.42 -1.24 8.87
N GLY A 59 13.21 -1.17 9.43
CA GLY A 59 12.96 -0.68 10.78
C GLY A 59 13.73 -1.47 11.83
N TRP A 60 13.71 -2.80 11.76
CA TRP A 60 14.45 -3.68 12.66
C TRP A 60 15.98 -3.45 12.58
N VAL A 61 16.54 -3.37 11.36
CA VAL A 61 17.97 -3.07 11.16
C VAL A 61 18.33 -1.68 11.69
N CYS A 62 17.47 -0.69 11.46
CA CYS A 62 17.69 0.69 11.94
C CYS A 62 17.79 0.75 13.46
N VAL A 63 16.94 0.02 14.19
CA VAL A 63 17.03 -0.05 15.65
C VAL A 63 18.35 -0.63 16.11
N HIS A 64 18.85 -1.64 15.41
CA HIS A 64 20.10 -2.30 15.78
C HIS A 64 21.38 -1.55 15.35
N THR A 65 21.24 -0.57 14.44
CA THR A 65 22.40 0.11 13.86
C THR A 65 22.46 1.61 14.18
N ILE A 66 21.34 2.35 14.20
CA ILE A 66 21.35 3.83 14.26
C ILE A 66 20.05 4.37 14.90
N VAL A 67 19.83 4.13 16.20
CA VAL A 67 18.59 4.53 16.91
C VAL A 67 18.32 6.06 16.88
N GLU A 68 19.35 6.90 16.95
CA GLU A 68 19.13 8.35 17.16
C GLU A 68 18.79 9.14 15.89
N LYS A 69 19.33 8.76 14.72
CA LYS A 69 19.10 9.51 13.47
C LYS A 69 17.77 9.17 12.78
N PHE A 70 17.25 7.98 13.01
CA PHE A 70 16.05 7.51 12.31
C PHE A 70 14.75 8.09 12.88
N ARG A 71 14.68 8.36 14.20
CA ARG A 71 13.55 9.04 14.83
C ARG A 71 13.28 10.44 14.26
N ALA A 72 14.32 11.11 13.75
CA ALA A 72 14.15 12.41 13.11
C ALA A 72 13.46 12.29 11.73
N PHE A 73 13.69 11.19 11.01
CA PHE A 73 13.08 10.95 9.69
C PHE A 73 11.62 10.52 9.80
N GLU A 74 11.24 9.81 10.85
CA GLU A 74 9.89 9.34 11.12
C GLU A 74 8.84 10.47 11.09
N LYS A 75 9.21 11.69 11.51
CA LYS A 75 8.34 12.87 11.46
C LYS A 75 7.97 13.33 10.06
N PHE A 76 8.76 13.00 9.04
CA PHE A 76 8.50 13.39 7.65
C PHE A 76 7.61 12.38 6.91
N ILE A 77 7.48 11.17 7.43
CA ILE A 77 6.74 10.07 6.82
C ILE A 77 5.28 10.43 6.52
N PRO A 78 4.47 10.98 7.46
CA PRO A 78 3.08 11.34 7.19
C PRO A 78 2.94 12.39 6.10
N TRP A 79 3.88 13.33 6.01
CA TRP A 79 3.91 14.36 4.97
C TRP A 79 4.18 13.77 3.59
N ILE A 80 5.14 12.84 3.50
CA ILE A 80 5.46 12.14 2.25
C ILE A 80 4.25 11.32 1.77
N ALA A 81 3.60 10.58 2.67
CA ALA A 81 2.40 9.81 2.35
C ALA A 81 1.25 10.70 1.87
N LEU A 82 0.98 11.80 2.56
CA LEU A 82 -0.06 12.76 2.17
C LEU A 82 0.19 13.33 0.76
N ILE A 83 1.42 13.77 0.48
CA ILE A 83 1.77 14.34 -0.82
C ILE A 83 1.64 13.30 -1.92
N LEU A 84 2.16 12.08 -1.72
CA LEU A 84 2.13 11.02 -2.72
C LEU A 84 0.71 10.54 -3.02
N LEU A 85 -0.05 10.17 -1.98
CA LEU A 85 -1.42 9.67 -2.12
C LEU A 85 -2.38 10.77 -2.56
N GLY A 86 -2.16 12.01 -2.09
CA GLY A 86 -2.90 13.18 -2.53
C GLY A 86 -2.66 13.51 -4.00
N TYR A 87 -1.42 13.41 -4.49
CA TYR A 87 -1.08 13.60 -5.90
C TYR A 87 -1.73 12.52 -6.79
N ILE A 88 -1.59 11.25 -6.41
CA ILE A 88 -2.15 10.12 -7.18
C ILE A 88 -3.67 10.18 -7.17
N GLY A 89 -4.28 10.37 -6.00
CA GLY A 89 -5.73 10.47 -5.86
C GLY A 89 -6.31 11.69 -6.56
N GLY A 90 -5.63 12.85 -6.45
CA GLY A 90 -6.02 14.09 -7.15
C GLY A 90 -5.96 13.93 -8.67
N LYS A 91 -4.92 13.28 -9.20
CA LYS A 91 -4.82 12.95 -10.62
C LYS A 91 -5.96 12.06 -11.08
N MET A 92 -6.29 11.00 -10.33
CA MET A 92 -7.44 10.12 -10.62
C MET A 92 -8.76 10.87 -10.62
N LEU A 93 -8.99 11.81 -9.68
CA LEU A 93 -10.20 12.63 -9.63
C LEU A 93 -10.34 13.51 -10.87
N VAL A 94 -9.27 14.22 -11.24
CA VAL A 94 -9.27 15.11 -12.41
C VAL A 94 -9.55 14.34 -13.69
N GLU A 95 -8.96 13.17 -13.85
CA GLU A 95 -9.17 12.31 -15.02
C GLU A 95 -10.57 11.71 -15.06
N GLY A 96 -11.08 11.21 -13.93
CA GLY A 96 -12.46 10.70 -13.85
C GLY A 96 -13.53 11.77 -14.14
N MET A 97 -13.26 13.03 -13.78
CA MET A 97 -14.14 14.15 -14.13
C MET A 97 -14.00 14.59 -15.61
N ARG A 98 -12.80 14.49 -16.19
CA ARG A 98 -12.52 14.85 -17.58
C ARG A 98 -13.15 13.86 -18.56
N LYS A 99 -13.06 12.55 -18.31
CA LYS A 99 -13.73 11.52 -19.12
C LYS A 99 -15.24 11.70 -19.24
N LYS A 100 -15.85 12.41 -18.30
CA LYS A 100 -17.27 12.75 -18.34
C LYS A 100 -17.60 13.89 -19.34
N LYS A 101 -16.60 14.67 -19.75
CA LYS A 101 -16.78 15.89 -20.56
C LYS A 101 -16.37 15.71 -22.03
N ASP A 102 -15.37 14.93 -22.28
CA ASP A 102 -14.83 14.69 -23.64
C ASP A 102 -14.77 13.18 -23.88
N GLY A 103 -15.61 12.68 -24.78
CA GLY A 103 -15.58 11.28 -25.25
C GLY A 103 -14.34 11.02 -26.14
N GLY A 104 -13.15 11.22 -25.64
CA GLY A 104 -11.91 11.15 -26.40
C GLY A 104 -10.73 10.61 -25.60
N ASP A 105 -10.07 9.67 -26.23
CA ASP A 105 -8.74 9.13 -26.07
C ASP A 105 -8.23 8.82 -24.64
N GLU A 106 -8.07 7.53 -24.41
CA GLU A 106 -7.39 6.93 -23.26
C GLU A 106 -5.93 7.37 -23.24
N GLU A 107 -5.61 8.51 -22.65
CA GLU A 107 -4.26 8.71 -22.11
C GLU A 107 -4.08 7.70 -20.99
N GLU A 108 -3.36 6.61 -21.28
CA GLU A 108 -2.96 5.58 -20.33
C GLU A 108 -2.30 6.24 -19.11
N LEU A 109 -3.00 6.35 -18.01
CA LEU A 109 -2.46 6.78 -16.72
C LEU A 109 -1.41 5.79 -16.18
N TRP A 110 -1.23 4.70 -16.87
CA TRP A 110 -0.21 3.67 -16.70
C TRP A 110 0.49 3.42 -18.05
N PRO A 111 1.16 4.41 -18.67
CA PRO A 111 2.02 4.09 -19.80
C PRO A 111 3.09 3.10 -19.36
N PRO A 112 3.56 2.20 -20.25
CA PRO A 112 4.47 1.08 -19.91
C PRO A 112 5.82 1.48 -19.29
N GLY A 113 6.03 2.64 -18.79
CA GLY A 113 7.24 3.09 -18.07
C GLY A 113 6.93 3.90 -16.83
N VAL A 114 5.85 4.67 -16.84
CA VAL A 114 5.45 5.52 -15.70
C VAL A 114 4.63 4.72 -14.69
N GLY A 115 3.93 3.66 -15.13
CA GLY A 115 3.15 2.79 -14.26
C GLY A 115 3.97 2.10 -13.17
N PHE A 116 5.21 1.70 -13.49
CA PHE A 116 6.10 1.07 -12.53
C PHE A 116 6.50 2.01 -11.39
N TRP A 117 6.85 3.26 -11.69
CA TRP A 117 7.20 4.26 -10.69
C TRP A 117 6.04 4.61 -9.76
N VAL A 118 4.85 4.75 -10.32
CA VAL A 118 3.63 5.00 -9.51
C VAL A 118 3.36 3.82 -8.59
N LEU A 119 3.52 2.59 -9.07
CA LEU A 119 3.37 1.38 -8.26
C LEU A 119 4.41 1.31 -7.14
N MET A 120 5.68 1.66 -7.42
CA MET A 120 6.74 1.74 -6.40
C MET A 120 6.40 2.80 -5.34
N MET A 121 5.97 3.99 -5.77
CA MET A 121 5.55 5.05 -4.85
C MET A 121 4.36 4.63 -3.98
N GLN A 122 3.37 3.96 -4.57
CA GLN A 122 2.25 3.40 -3.81
C GLN A 122 2.72 2.35 -2.80
N GLY A 123 3.60 1.43 -3.22
CA GLY A 123 4.18 0.42 -2.36
C GLY A 123 4.91 1.02 -1.16
N VAL A 124 5.74 2.03 -1.40
CA VAL A 124 6.40 2.78 -0.32
C VAL A 124 5.38 3.47 0.58
N ALA A 125 4.45 4.24 0.02
CA ALA A 125 3.48 5.02 0.79
C ALA A 125 2.58 4.17 1.69
N THR A 126 2.16 3.00 1.21
CA THR A 126 1.29 2.07 1.95
C THR A 126 2.04 1.17 2.93
N SER A 127 3.38 1.21 2.94
CA SER A 127 4.19 0.37 3.83
C SER A 127 4.98 1.19 4.85
N ILE A 128 4.70 2.47 4.94
CA ILE A 128 5.38 3.38 5.86
C ILE A 128 5.09 3.02 7.32
N ASP A 129 3.87 2.65 7.63
CA ASP A 129 3.45 2.16 8.94
C ASP A 129 4.15 0.84 9.32
N ALA A 130 4.44 -0.01 8.32
CA ALA A 130 5.20 -1.24 8.51
C ALA A 130 6.65 -0.99 8.97
N LEU A 131 7.21 0.18 8.67
CA LEU A 131 8.51 0.60 9.19
C LEU A 131 8.47 0.73 10.73
N SER A 132 7.40 1.32 11.28
CA SER A 132 7.20 1.46 12.72
C SER A 132 7.06 0.09 13.41
N VAL A 133 6.52 -0.90 12.72
CA VAL A 133 6.47 -2.28 13.21
C VAL A 133 7.88 -2.87 13.38
N GLY A 134 8.84 -2.50 12.53
CA GLY A 134 10.24 -2.88 12.70
C GLY A 134 10.79 -2.49 14.08
N PHE A 135 10.38 -1.35 14.61
CA PHE A 135 10.73 -0.93 15.98
C PHE A 135 10.02 -1.78 17.04
N THR A 136 8.77 -2.15 16.81
CA THR A 136 7.99 -2.98 17.74
C THR A 136 8.56 -4.40 17.86
N ILE A 137 9.10 -4.94 16.77
CA ILE A 137 9.74 -6.26 16.72
C ILE A 137 11.27 -6.20 16.96
N ALA A 138 11.78 -5.08 17.46
CA ALA A 138 13.23 -4.91 17.69
C ALA A 138 13.82 -5.98 18.64
N ASP A 139 13.06 -6.43 19.64
CA ASP A 139 13.47 -7.48 20.57
C ASP A 139 13.47 -8.90 19.95
N TYR A 140 13.02 -9.03 18.70
CA TYR A 140 13.01 -10.31 18.02
C TYR A 140 14.41 -10.68 17.53
N THR A 141 14.73 -11.97 17.61
CA THR A 141 15.91 -12.48 16.90
C THR A 141 15.76 -12.25 15.39
N LEU A 142 16.87 -12.14 14.67
CA LEU A 142 16.85 -11.96 13.21
C LEU A 142 15.92 -12.99 12.52
N PHE A 143 15.96 -14.25 12.93
CA PHE A 143 15.12 -15.31 12.37
C PHE A 143 13.62 -15.04 12.63
N ALA A 144 13.26 -14.64 13.85
CA ALA A 144 11.87 -14.33 14.20
C ALA A 144 11.39 -13.05 13.47
N ALA A 145 12.24 -12.03 13.34
CA ALA A 145 11.91 -10.80 12.60
C ALA A 145 11.68 -11.09 11.11
N VAL A 146 12.54 -11.88 10.46
CA VAL A 146 12.36 -12.32 9.06
C VAL A 146 11.06 -13.11 8.91
N LEU A 147 10.80 -14.07 9.80
CA LEU A 147 9.59 -14.90 9.73
C LEU A 147 8.32 -14.06 9.90
N CYS A 148 8.30 -13.14 10.87
CA CYS A 148 7.20 -12.18 11.06
C CYS A 148 6.98 -11.35 9.80
N SER A 149 8.03 -10.76 9.23
CA SER A 149 7.96 -9.94 8.02
C SER A 149 7.49 -10.74 6.80
N VAL A 150 7.86 -12.02 6.67
CA VAL A 150 7.34 -12.91 5.61
C VAL A 150 5.84 -13.17 5.80
N LEU A 151 5.39 -13.42 7.02
CA LEU A 151 3.96 -13.63 7.30
C LEU A 151 3.15 -12.36 6.98
N VAL A 152 3.64 -11.19 7.36
CA VAL A 152 3.05 -9.90 7.00
C VAL A 152 2.97 -9.73 5.49
N ALA A 153 4.06 -10.00 4.76
CA ALA A 153 4.11 -9.88 3.30
C ALA A 153 3.13 -10.81 2.58
N VAL A 154 3.05 -12.08 3.01
CA VAL A 154 2.13 -13.06 2.42
C VAL A 154 0.68 -12.66 2.70
N THR A 155 0.37 -12.22 3.92
CA THR A 155 -0.96 -11.75 4.29
C THR A 155 -1.36 -10.54 3.44
N THR A 156 -0.47 -9.55 3.29
CA THR A 156 -0.69 -8.38 2.45
C THR A 156 -0.89 -8.77 0.99
N PHE A 157 -0.06 -9.65 0.45
CA PHE A 157 -0.21 -10.13 -0.92
C PHE A 157 -1.60 -10.71 -1.17
N VAL A 158 -2.07 -11.61 -0.31
CA VAL A 158 -3.40 -12.24 -0.43
C VAL A 158 -4.52 -11.20 -0.35
N ILE A 159 -4.42 -10.28 0.60
CA ILE A 159 -5.40 -9.20 0.79
C ILE A 159 -5.44 -8.26 -0.42
N CYS A 160 -4.27 -7.88 -0.98
CA CYS A 160 -4.20 -7.04 -2.17
C CYS A 160 -4.77 -7.72 -3.42
N VAL A 161 -4.50 -9.01 -3.63
CA VAL A 161 -5.14 -9.77 -4.71
C VAL A 161 -6.65 -9.73 -4.56
N GLY A 162 -7.18 -9.95 -3.35
CA GLY A 162 -8.61 -9.80 -3.05
C GLY A 162 -9.13 -8.40 -3.36
N GLY A 163 -8.40 -7.36 -2.97
CA GLY A 163 -8.72 -5.96 -3.25
C GLY A 163 -8.85 -5.66 -4.75
N PHE A 164 -7.88 -6.08 -5.55
CA PHE A 164 -7.95 -5.93 -7.02
C PHE A 164 -9.13 -6.68 -7.63
N VAL A 165 -9.43 -7.91 -7.17
CA VAL A 165 -10.57 -8.69 -7.66
C VAL A 165 -11.89 -8.02 -7.30
N ILE A 166 -12.05 -7.52 -6.07
CA ILE A 166 -13.23 -6.79 -5.63
C ILE A 166 -13.38 -5.50 -6.45
N GLY A 167 -12.31 -4.71 -6.55
CA GLY A 167 -12.29 -3.47 -7.31
C GLY A 167 -12.66 -3.67 -8.78
N ARG A 168 -12.11 -4.69 -9.42
CA ARG A 168 -12.46 -5.07 -10.79
C ARG A 168 -13.95 -5.39 -10.94
N THR A 169 -14.50 -6.24 -10.08
CA THR A 169 -15.90 -6.67 -10.15
C THR A 169 -16.88 -5.50 -9.93
N VAL A 170 -16.51 -4.58 -9.03
CA VAL A 170 -17.32 -3.39 -8.76
C VAL A 170 -17.13 -2.35 -9.88
N GLY A 171 -15.91 -2.23 -10.43
CA GLY A 171 -15.59 -1.34 -11.54
C GLY A 171 -16.40 -1.62 -12.78
N ASP A 172 -16.56 -2.91 -13.14
CA ASP A 172 -17.41 -3.35 -14.26
C ASP A 172 -18.87 -2.85 -14.15
N ARG A 173 -19.36 -2.70 -12.91
CA ARG A 173 -20.74 -2.26 -12.64
C ARG A 173 -20.89 -0.73 -12.56
N LEU A 174 -19.82 -0.02 -12.20
CA LEU A 174 -19.87 1.42 -11.94
C LEU A 174 -19.61 2.31 -13.17
N SER A 175 -19.21 1.75 -14.28
CA SER A 175 -19.03 2.40 -15.60
C SER A 175 -18.84 3.93 -15.55
N GLY A 176 -17.59 4.42 -15.61
CA GLY A 176 -17.25 5.84 -15.65
C GLY A 176 -17.19 6.59 -14.30
N ARG A 177 -17.67 6.00 -13.20
CA ARG A 177 -17.57 6.58 -11.84
C ARG A 177 -16.48 5.93 -10.99
N ALA A 178 -15.91 4.82 -11.46
CA ALA A 178 -14.92 4.04 -10.74
C ALA A 178 -13.63 4.82 -10.46
N GLU A 179 -13.17 5.64 -11.41
CA GLU A 179 -11.97 6.48 -11.25
C GLU A 179 -12.15 7.56 -10.19
N VAL A 180 -13.32 8.18 -10.15
CA VAL A 180 -13.64 9.18 -9.12
C VAL A 180 -13.65 8.54 -7.74
N LEU A 181 -14.26 7.36 -7.61
CA LEU A 181 -14.28 6.61 -6.35
C LEU A 181 -12.87 6.20 -5.91
N GLY A 182 -12.05 5.67 -6.83
CA GLY A 182 -10.67 5.32 -6.54
C GLY A 182 -9.84 6.52 -6.08
N GLY A 183 -9.99 7.66 -6.75
CA GLY A 183 -9.31 8.91 -6.37
C GLY A 183 -9.73 9.42 -4.98
N VAL A 184 -11.02 9.37 -4.65
CA VAL A 184 -11.54 9.74 -3.32
C VAL A 184 -10.97 8.84 -2.25
N ILE A 185 -10.93 7.52 -2.47
CA ILE A 185 -10.37 6.54 -1.53
C ILE A 185 -8.90 6.88 -1.24
N LEU A 186 -8.08 7.13 -2.27
CA LEU A 186 -6.66 7.43 -2.11
C LEU A 186 -6.41 8.74 -1.34
N ILE A 187 -7.19 9.78 -1.61
CA ILE A 187 -7.08 11.05 -0.87
C ILE A 187 -7.47 10.83 0.59
N PHE A 188 -8.54 10.08 0.85
CA PHE A 188 -8.99 9.79 2.21
C PHE A 188 -7.92 9.02 3.00
N ILE A 189 -7.28 8.03 2.39
CA ILE A 189 -6.17 7.27 3.00
C ILE A 189 -4.98 8.17 3.29
N GLY A 190 -4.58 9.01 2.32
CA GLY A 190 -3.47 9.95 2.53
C GLY A 190 -3.75 10.91 3.69
N LEU A 191 -4.99 11.37 3.83
CA LEU A 191 -5.42 12.22 4.93
C LEU A 191 -5.45 11.46 6.27
N GLU A 192 -5.91 10.22 6.29
CA GLU A 192 -5.92 9.36 7.48
C GLU A 192 -4.49 9.11 7.99
N ILE A 193 -3.56 8.72 7.10
CA ILE A 193 -2.15 8.52 7.46
C ILE A 193 -1.54 9.81 8.02
N PHE A 194 -1.84 10.94 7.39
CA PHE A 194 -1.35 12.23 7.86
C PHE A 194 -1.86 12.59 9.27
N ILE A 195 -3.17 12.44 9.51
CA ILE A 195 -3.76 12.74 10.82
C ILE A 195 -3.18 11.85 11.90
N LYS A 196 -3.10 10.52 11.68
CA LYS A 196 -2.53 9.57 12.63
C LYS A 196 -1.03 9.76 12.89
N GLY A 197 -0.31 10.31 11.92
CA GLY A 197 1.14 10.49 12.05
C GLY A 197 1.56 11.86 12.60
N VAL A 198 0.65 12.87 12.61
CA VAL A 198 0.94 14.21 13.11
C VAL A 198 0.30 14.48 14.47
N PHE A 199 -0.86 13.89 14.74
CA PHE A 199 -1.65 14.01 15.98
C PHE A 199 -1.71 12.70 16.74
#